data_25e26fd766c524be08deda1e4bb1ea9a
#
_entry.id   25e26fd766c524be08deda1e4bb1ea9a
#
_cell.length_a   1.000
_cell.length_b   1.000
_cell.length_c   1.000
_cell.angle_alpha   90.00
_cell.angle_beta   90.00
_cell.angle_gamma   90.00
#
_symmetry.space_group_name_H-M   'P 1'
#
loop_
_entity.id
_entity.type
_entity.pdbx_description
1 polymer ?
#
loop_
_entity_poly.entity_id
_entity_poly.type
_entity_poly.pdbx_seq_one_letter_code
_entity_poly.pdbx_strand_id
1 'polypeptide(L)'
;AIVLPFDVQSFSNEKQGELAPFNSGKKGAKPFWLAQMTTDGFEHTTAMKANKPYIISLPNSESYEDEFNISGEVQFHAEDAGGVEVKATSYKELARIEGSNRIMIPAYETVFKHDTVYAINPATYENIAPGGAFVRNLRDVQPFEAYLISKEAAINAPKLYSIGGIGGEITGIEELPSDAWNGIEIYVRYGVLYIKSDRERTLSIYDTAGHMVRQVEVQEGTTAVTGLGKGIYLLARKKILVQ
;
A
#
# COMPACT_ATOMS: atom_id res chain seq x y z
N ALA A 1 -9.85 -0.01 0.94
CA ALA A 1 -10.29 -0.63 -0.31
C ALA A 1 -11.81 -0.52 -0.40
N ILE A 2 -12.34 -0.38 -1.58
CA ILE A 2 -13.78 -0.14 -1.80
C ILE A 2 -14.27 -0.90 -3.02
N VAL A 3 -15.53 -1.35 -2.98
CA VAL A 3 -16.26 -1.90 -4.11
C VAL A 3 -17.68 -1.31 -4.11
N LEU A 4 -18.18 -0.95 -5.29
CA LEU A 4 -19.52 -0.43 -5.43
C LEU A 4 -20.31 -1.27 -6.45
N PRO A 5 -21.63 -1.46 -6.26
CA PRO A 5 -22.45 -2.26 -7.15
C PRO A 5 -22.90 -1.51 -8.43
N PHE A 6 -22.31 -0.35 -8.72
CA PHE A 6 -22.62 0.49 -9.88
C PHE A 6 -21.36 1.16 -10.44
N ASP A 7 -21.42 1.56 -11.70
CA ASP A 7 -20.40 2.37 -12.35
C ASP A 7 -20.44 3.79 -11.80
N VAL A 8 -19.29 4.34 -11.40
CA VAL A 8 -19.20 5.70 -10.88
C VAL A 8 -18.89 6.67 -12.03
N GLN A 9 -19.74 7.68 -12.19
CA GLN A 9 -19.59 8.74 -13.20
C GLN A 9 -18.87 9.97 -12.65
N SER A 10 -19.11 10.31 -11.38
CA SER A 10 -18.49 11.46 -10.76
C SER A 10 -18.34 11.28 -9.24
N PHE A 11 -17.50 12.13 -8.68
CA PHE A 11 -17.20 12.14 -7.24
C PHE A 11 -17.40 13.56 -6.72
N SER A 12 -17.92 13.69 -5.52
CA SER A 12 -18.05 14.97 -4.86
C SER A 12 -17.85 14.88 -3.36
N ASN A 13 -17.72 16.04 -2.74
CA ASN A 13 -17.69 16.22 -1.31
C ASN A 13 -18.51 17.46 -0.96
N GLU A 14 -19.31 17.40 0.09
CA GLU A 14 -20.19 18.51 0.47
C GLU A 14 -19.46 19.82 0.77
N LYS A 15 -18.26 19.74 1.33
CA LYS A 15 -17.47 20.92 1.72
C LYS A 15 -16.62 21.48 0.59
N GLN A 16 -16.18 20.65 -0.32
CA GLN A 16 -15.13 20.97 -1.28
C GLN A 16 -15.59 20.86 -2.75
N GLY A 17 -16.84 20.45 -2.95
CA GLY A 17 -17.42 20.34 -4.29
C GLY A 17 -16.94 19.11 -5.06
N GLU A 18 -16.62 19.31 -6.31
CA GLU A 18 -16.26 18.22 -7.22
C GLU A 18 -14.88 17.65 -6.92
N LEU A 19 -14.80 16.33 -6.89
CA LEU A 19 -13.58 15.58 -6.73
C LEU A 19 -13.28 14.79 -8.02
N ALA A 20 -12.01 14.51 -8.29
CA ALA A 20 -11.63 13.65 -9.40
C ALA A 20 -10.34 12.88 -9.11
N PRO A 21 -10.20 11.66 -9.64
CA PRO A 21 -8.92 10.96 -9.55
C PRO A 21 -7.78 11.75 -10.20
N PHE A 22 -6.57 11.63 -9.65
CA PHE A 22 -5.37 12.15 -10.29
C PHE A 22 -5.30 11.66 -11.74
N ASN A 23 -4.76 12.51 -12.62
CA ASN A 23 -4.64 12.24 -14.07
C ASN A 23 -5.98 12.11 -14.84
N SER A 24 -7.12 12.42 -14.21
CA SER A 24 -8.41 12.43 -14.90
C SER A 24 -8.56 13.54 -15.95
N GLY A 25 -7.69 14.57 -15.89
CA GLY A 25 -7.80 15.77 -16.73
C GLY A 25 -8.93 16.73 -16.35
N LYS A 26 -9.64 16.48 -15.27
CA LYS A 26 -10.80 17.27 -14.85
C LYS A 26 -10.35 18.55 -14.14
N LYS A 27 -10.49 19.68 -14.82
CA LYS A 27 -10.09 21.00 -14.28
C LYS A 27 -11.06 21.46 -13.18
N GLY A 28 -10.51 22.00 -12.10
CA GLY A 28 -11.28 22.57 -11.01
C GLY A 28 -11.75 21.58 -9.94
N ALA A 29 -11.67 20.28 -10.20
CA ALA A 29 -11.92 19.25 -9.20
C ALA A 29 -10.74 19.05 -8.28
N LYS A 30 -10.97 18.77 -6.98
CA LYS A 30 -9.91 18.41 -6.06
C LYS A 30 -9.44 16.97 -6.33
N PRO A 31 -8.12 16.73 -6.44
CA PRO A 31 -7.60 15.43 -6.81
C PRO A 31 -7.52 14.47 -5.62
N PHE A 32 -7.73 13.19 -5.89
CA PHE A 32 -7.50 12.09 -4.94
C PHE A 32 -6.89 10.88 -5.66
N TRP A 33 -6.34 9.93 -4.90
CA TRP A 33 -5.77 8.72 -5.46
C TRP A 33 -6.82 7.63 -5.62
N LEU A 34 -6.96 7.15 -6.84
CA LEU A 34 -7.75 5.98 -7.18
C LEU A 34 -6.85 4.96 -7.88
N ALA A 35 -6.83 3.74 -7.39
CA ALA A 35 -6.01 2.68 -7.95
C ALA A 35 -6.78 1.38 -8.08
N GLN A 36 -6.40 0.58 -9.06
CA GLN A 36 -6.85 -0.78 -9.27
C GLN A 36 -5.68 -1.75 -9.14
N MET A 37 -5.96 -2.97 -8.69
CA MET A 37 -4.97 -4.03 -8.69
C MET A 37 -4.76 -4.56 -10.10
N THR A 38 -3.50 -4.85 -10.43
CA THR A 38 -3.05 -5.51 -11.66
C THR A 38 -2.31 -6.79 -11.30
N THR A 39 -1.79 -7.48 -12.30
CA THR A 39 -0.96 -8.69 -12.10
C THR A 39 0.25 -8.40 -11.22
N ASP A 40 0.89 -7.25 -11.43
CA ASP A 40 2.18 -6.94 -10.82
C ASP A 40 2.08 -5.98 -9.61
N GLY A 41 0.90 -5.44 -9.33
CA GLY A 41 0.72 -4.52 -8.21
C GLY A 41 -0.54 -3.68 -8.29
N PHE A 42 -0.41 -2.39 -8.04
CA PHE A 42 -1.51 -1.42 -8.13
C PHE A 42 -1.12 -0.31 -9.10
N GLU A 43 -2.05 0.09 -9.93
CA GLU A 43 -1.88 1.19 -10.87
C GLU A 43 -2.98 2.23 -10.72
N HIS A 44 -2.68 3.48 -11.06
CA HIS A 44 -3.68 4.55 -11.09
C HIS A 44 -4.75 4.27 -12.12
N THR A 45 -5.98 4.62 -11.78
CA THR A 45 -7.11 4.61 -12.69
C THR A 45 -7.96 5.87 -12.49
N THR A 46 -8.73 6.24 -13.50
CA THR A 46 -9.63 7.39 -13.44
C THR A 46 -11.10 7.00 -13.42
N ALA A 47 -11.40 5.71 -13.49
CA ALA A 47 -12.76 5.19 -13.55
C ALA A 47 -13.00 4.06 -12.57
N MET A 48 -14.18 4.01 -11.99
CA MET A 48 -14.65 2.90 -11.15
C MET A 48 -15.81 2.19 -11.84
N LYS A 49 -15.68 0.89 -12.02
CA LYS A 49 -16.70 0.01 -12.58
C LYS A 49 -17.40 -0.79 -11.50
N ALA A 50 -18.67 -1.11 -11.75
CA ALA A 50 -19.48 -1.92 -10.86
C ALA A 50 -18.82 -3.25 -10.49
N ASN A 51 -18.94 -3.64 -9.23
CA ASN A 51 -18.47 -4.91 -8.67
C ASN A 51 -16.95 -5.15 -8.74
N LYS A 52 -16.18 -4.18 -9.22
CA LYS A 52 -14.72 -4.24 -9.26
C LYS A 52 -14.12 -3.53 -8.05
N PRO A 53 -13.15 -4.15 -7.33
CA PRO A 53 -12.53 -3.52 -6.17
C PRO A 53 -11.45 -2.51 -6.57
N TYR A 54 -11.37 -1.43 -5.77
CA TYR A 54 -10.42 -0.34 -5.93
C TYR A 54 -9.80 0.05 -4.59
N ILE A 55 -8.69 0.75 -4.65
CA ILE A 55 -8.13 1.48 -3.52
C ILE A 55 -8.38 2.96 -3.76
N ILE A 56 -8.94 3.62 -2.74
CA ILE A 56 -9.11 5.06 -2.69
C ILE A 56 -8.30 5.62 -1.53
N SER A 57 -7.59 6.72 -1.76
CA SER A 57 -6.88 7.46 -0.73
C SER A 57 -7.05 8.95 -0.98
N LEU A 58 -7.37 9.67 0.09
CA LEU A 58 -7.59 11.12 0.07
C LEU A 58 -6.39 11.82 0.68
N PRO A 59 -5.95 12.97 0.14
CA PRO A 59 -5.02 13.82 0.85
C PRO A 59 -5.74 14.45 2.06
N ASN A 60 -5.44 13.98 3.26
CA ASN A 60 -6.12 14.40 4.50
C ASN A 60 -5.19 14.43 5.70
N SER A 61 -3.93 14.75 5.50
CA SER A 61 -2.95 14.89 6.57
C SER A 61 -2.27 16.27 6.54
N GLU A 62 -1.64 16.63 7.65
CA GLU A 62 -0.84 17.87 7.77
C GLU A 62 0.34 17.96 6.80
N SER A 63 0.67 16.84 6.10
CA SER A 63 1.72 16.81 5.08
C SER A 63 1.30 17.43 3.74
N TYR A 64 -0.01 17.70 3.56
CA TYR A 64 -0.54 18.32 2.35
C TYR A 64 -0.92 19.77 2.61
N GLU A 65 -0.72 20.63 1.62
CA GLU A 65 -1.23 22.00 1.66
C GLU A 65 -2.77 21.99 1.74
N ASP A 66 -3.34 22.97 2.43
CA ASP A 66 -4.78 23.05 2.69
C ASP A 66 -5.64 23.02 1.42
N GLU A 67 -5.10 23.53 0.32
CA GLU A 67 -5.79 23.49 -0.96
C GLU A 67 -6.01 22.08 -1.51
N PHE A 68 -5.17 21.11 -1.14
CA PHE A 68 -5.30 19.71 -1.57
C PHE A 68 -6.07 18.86 -0.57
N ASN A 69 -6.12 19.27 0.69
CA ASN A 69 -6.76 18.48 1.74
C ASN A 69 -8.25 18.28 1.47
N ILE A 70 -8.69 17.01 1.59
CA ILE A 70 -10.08 16.59 1.46
C ILE A 70 -10.54 16.07 2.82
N SER A 71 -11.47 16.81 3.44
CA SER A 71 -12.07 16.43 4.73
C SER A 71 -13.54 16.11 4.58
N GLY A 72 -14.02 15.10 5.32
CA GLY A 72 -15.40 14.65 5.28
C GLY A 72 -15.62 13.49 4.30
N GLU A 73 -16.87 13.24 3.98
CA GLU A 73 -17.29 12.08 3.21
C GLU A 73 -17.17 12.32 1.70
N VAL A 74 -16.81 11.27 0.97
CA VAL A 74 -16.82 11.25 -0.49
C VAL A 74 -18.13 10.65 -0.96
N GLN A 75 -18.83 11.37 -1.84
CA GLN A 75 -20.04 10.92 -2.50
C GLN A 75 -19.70 10.36 -3.88
N PHE A 76 -20.23 9.20 -4.17
CA PHE A 76 -20.08 8.50 -5.44
C PHE A 76 -21.37 8.59 -6.22
N HIS A 77 -21.33 9.15 -7.43
CA HIS A 77 -22.51 9.37 -8.25
C HIS A 77 -22.53 8.41 -9.43
N ALA A 78 -23.67 7.73 -9.62
CA ALA A 78 -23.95 6.96 -10.82
C ALA A 78 -24.39 7.89 -11.98
N GLU A 79 -24.46 7.36 -13.19
CA GLU A 79 -24.88 8.10 -14.38
C GLU A 79 -26.34 8.56 -14.30
N ASP A 80 -27.19 7.75 -13.69
CA ASP A 80 -28.61 8.02 -13.60
C ASP A 80 -28.97 8.72 -12.29
N ALA A 81 -29.42 9.98 -12.40
CA ALA A 81 -29.89 10.77 -11.25
C ALA A 81 -31.17 10.22 -10.61
N GLY A 82 -31.87 9.30 -11.28
CA GLY A 82 -33.06 8.60 -10.78
C GLY A 82 -32.76 7.46 -9.79
N GLY A 83 -31.49 7.16 -9.58
CA GLY A 83 -31.01 6.06 -8.77
C GLY A 83 -30.54 4.86 -9.60
N VAL A 84 -29.83 3.97 -8.95
CA VAL A 84 -29.29 2.74 -9.55
C VAL A 84 -29.99 1.54 -8.96
N GLU A 85 -30.53 0.68 -9.81
CA GLU A 85 -31.03 -0.62 -9.38
C GLU A 85 -29.82 -1.51 -9.00
N VAL A 86 -29.65 -1.73 -7.72
CA VAL A 86 -28.64 -2.64 -7.21
C VAL A 86 -29.22 -4.05 -7.19
N LYS A 87 -28.77 -4.88 -8.13
CA LYS A 87 -29.13 -6.30 -8.15
C LYS A 87 -28.28 -7.07 -7.17
N ALA A 88 -28.89 -7.98 -6.41
CA ALA A 88 -28.15 -8.93 -5.62
C ALA A 88 -27.26 -9.76 -6.55
N THR A 89 -25.94 -9.58 -6.42
CA THR A 89 -24.97 -10.31 -7.23
C THR A 89 -24.53 -11.53 -6.45
N SER A 90 -24.58 -12.70 -7.07
CA SER A 90 -24.07 -13.89 -6.41
C SER A 90 -22.57 -13.76 -6.14
N TYR A 91 -22.09 -14.32 -5.05
CA TYR A 91 -20.68 -14.28 -4.68
C TYR A 91 -19.73 -14.77 -5.80
N LYS A 92 -20.21 -15.65 -6.68
CA LYS A 92 -19.46 -16.18 -7.82
C LYS A 92 -19.31 -15.18 -8.97
N GLU A 93 -20.17 -14.17 -9.04
CA GLU A 93 -20.18 -13.16 -10.11
C GLU A 93 -19.37 -11.92 -9.74
N LEU A 94 -18.87 -11.84 -8.51
CA LEU A 94 -18.02 -10.74 -8.09
C LEU A 94 -16.68 -10.73 -8.84
N ALA A 95 -16.28 -9.57 -9.33
CA ALA A 95 -15.03 -9.40 -10.07
C ALA A 95 -13.81 -9.60 -9.15
N ARG A 96 -13.26 -10.78 -9.17
CA ARG A 96 -11.96 -11.05 -8.53
C ARG A 96 -10.84 -10.56 -9.41
N ILE A 97 -9.84 -9.93 -8.82
CA ILE A 97 -8.66 -9.48 -9.57
C ILE A 97 -7.49 -10.36 -9.16
N GLU A 98 -6.95 -11.06 -10.16
CA GLU A 98 -5.84 -11.98 -10.00
C GLU A 98 -4.51 -11.23 -10.17
N GLY A 99 -3.72 -11.18 -9.10
CA GLY A 99 -2.32 -10.78 -9.18
C GLY A 99 -1.38 -12.00 -9.26
N SER A 100 -0.08 -11.77 -9.34
CA SER A 100 0.93 -12.85 -9.42
C SER A 100 0.88 -13.77 -8.19
N ASN A 101 0.88 -13.22 -6.99
CA ASN A 101 0.93 -13.97 -5.72
C ASN A 101 -0.27 -13.76 -4.81
N ARG A 102 -1.28 -12.98 -5.23
CA ARG A 102 -2.46 -12.63 -4.43
C ARG A 102 -3.69 -12.43 -5.30
N ILE A 103 -4.86 -12.45 -4.68
CA ILE A 103 -6.15 -12.22 -5.33
C ILE A 103 -6.88 -11.15 -4.52
N MET A 104 -7.40 -10.11 -5.17
CA MET A 104 -8.26 -9.10 -4.55
C MET A 104 -9.72 -9.47 -4.75
N ILE A 105 -10.45 -9.53 -3.65
CA ILE A 105 -11.83 -10.01 -3.62
C ILE A 105 -12.73 -8.91 -3.06
N PRO A 106 -13.81 -8.52 -3.77
CA PRO A 106 -14.82 -7.61 -3.24
C PRO A 106 -15.67 -8.30 -2.16
N ALA A 107 -16.14 -7.53 -1.17
CA ALA A 107 -17.00 -8.00 -0.09
C ALA A 107 -18.28 -7.15 -0.04
N TYR A 108 -19.44 -7.80 -0.14
CA TYR A 108 -20.75 -7.20 0.09
C TYR A 108 -21.40 -7.69 1.40
N GLU A 109 -20.75 -8.62 2.05
CA GLU A 109 -21.08 -9.10 3.38
C GLU A 109 -19.84 -9.02 4.26
N THR A 110 -20.02 -9.07 5.57
CA THR A 110 -18.89 -9.09 6.50
C THR A 110 -18.09 -10.37 6.30
N VAL A 111 -16.79 -10.21 6.03
CA VAL A 111 -15.83 -11.31 5.99
C VAL A 111 -15.02 -11.29 7.28
N PHE A 112 -15.20 -12.32 8.13
CA PHE A 112 -14.50 -12.39 9.41
C PHE A 112 -12.98 -12.52 9.19
N LYS A 113 -12.22 -11.85 10.03
CA LYS A 113 -10.76 -11.96 10.03
C LYS A 113 -10.31 -13.41 10.19
N HIS A 114 -9.33 -13.77 9.40
CA HIS A 114 -8.76 -15.12 9.38
C HIS A 114 -7.33 -15.07 8.86
N ASP A 115 -6.54 -16.10 9.10
CA ASP A 115 -5.13 -16.18 8.67
C ASP A 115 -4.93 -16.18 7.13
N THR A 116 -5.99 -16.31 6.37
CA THR A 116 -5.96 -16.18 4.90
C THR A 116 -6.50 -14.85 4.41
N VAL A 117 -7.06 -14.00 5.29
CA VAL A 117 -7.73 -12.73 4.95
C VAL A 117 -6.81 -11.57 5.31
N TYR A 118 -6.56 -10.71 4.34
CA TYR A 118 -5.79 -9.48 4.50
C TYR A 118 -6.71 -8.28 4.34
N ALA A 119 -6.96 -7.58 5.43
CA ALA A 119 -7.71 -6.33 5.41
C ALA A 119 -6.78 -5.14 5.24
N ILE A 120 -7.25 -4.08 4.56
CA ILE A 120 -6.49 -2.84 4.46
C ILE A 120 -6.36 -2.18 5.84
N ASN A 121 -5.15 -1.72 6.15
CA ASN A 121 -4.89 -0.86 7.29
C ASN A 121 -4.88 0.60 6.81
N PRO A 122 -5.92 1.39 7.10
CA PRO A 122 -6.01 2.77 6.61
C PRO A 122 -5.07 3.73 7.34
N ALA A 123 -4.61 3.36 8.52
CA ALA A 123 -3.72 4.14 9.35
C ALA A 123 -2.61 3.26 9.95
N THR A 124 -1.59 3.88 10.51
CA THR A 124 -0.59 3.15 11.28
C THR A 124 -1.23 2.60 12.55
N TYR A 125 -1.25 1.29 12.68
CA TYR A 125 -1.86 0.61 13.81
C TYR A 125 -0.77 0.09 14.74
N GLU A 126 -0.62 0.69 15.92
CA GLU A 126 0.18 0.26 17.09
C GLU A 126 1.49 -0.51 16.77
N ASN A 127 2.31 -0.02 15.87
CA ASN A 127 3.56 -0.66 15.40
C ASN A 127 3.38 -2.02 14.68
N ILE A 128 2.16 -2.45 14.38
CA ILE A 128 1.91 -3.73 13.71
C ILE A 128 2.18 -3.63 12.22
N ALA A 129 1.73 -2.54 11.58
CA ALA A 129 1.96 -2.30 10.16
C ALA A 129 1.85 -0.81 9.81
N PRO A 130 2.57 -0.34 8.78
CA PRO A 130 2.36 1.00 8.24
C PRO A 130 0.95 1.13 7.67
N GLY A 131 0.40 2.34 7.66
CA GLY A 131 -0.82 2.66 6.93
C GLY A 131 -0.67 2.38 5.44
N GLY A 132 -1.77 2.12 4.75
CA GLY A 132 -1.75 1.83 3.32
C GLY A 132 -1.21 0.43 2.96
N ALA A 133 -1.32 -0.53 3.83
CA ALA A 133 -0.99 -1.92 3.58
C ALA A 133 -2.18 -2.85 3.84
N PHE A 134 -2.23 -3.97 3.17
CA PHE A 134 -3.12 -5.07 3.50
C PHE A 134 -2.43 -5.99 4.52
N VAL A 135 -3.04 -6.15 5.68
CA VAL A 135 -2.46 -6.88 6.81
C VAL A 135 -3.27 -8.14 7.11
N ARG A 136 -2.56 -9.24 7.28
CA ARG A 136 -3.16 -10.56 7.56
C ARG A 136 -3.82 -10.58 8.92
N ASN A 137 -5.05 -11.11 8.98
CA ASN A 137 -5.82 -11.33 10.21
C ASN A 137 -5.96 -10.06 11.09
N LEU A 138 -5.98 -8.87 10.46
CA LEU A 138 -6.01 -7.59 11.18
C LEU A 138 -7.37 -7.33 11.84
N ARG A 139 -8.42 -7.36 11.03
CA ARG A 139 -9.79 -7.03 11.39
C ARG A 139 -10.78 -7.70 10.44
N ASP A 140 -12.06 -7.68 10.79
CA ASP A 140 -13.12 -8.04 9.87
C ASP A 140 -13.19 -7.05 8.71
N VAL A 141 -13.46 -7.57 7.52
CA VAL A 141 -13.73 -6.77 6.32
C VAL A 141 -15.21 -6.44 6.29
N GLN A 142 -15.53 -5.17 6.15
CA GLN A 142 -16.91 -4.70 6.17
C GLN A 142 -17.56 -4.79 4.77
N PRO A 143 -18.91 -4.80 4.68
CA PRO A 143 -19.59 -4.66 3.39
C PRO A 143 -19.11 -3.44 2.62
N PHE A 144 -19.02 -3.57 1.30
CA PHE A 144 -18.46 -2.58 0.36
C PHE A 144 -16.96 -2.34 0.47
N GLU A 145 -16.24 -3.15 1.21
CA GLU A 145 -14.78 -3.20 1.19
C GLU A 145 -14.28 -4.28 0.21
N ALA A 146 -12.95 -4.36 0.10
CA ALA A 146 -12.26 -5.46 -0.56
C ALA A 146 -11.08 -5.92 0.29
N TYR A 147 -10.71 -7.17 0.12
CA TYR A 147 -9.62 -7.81 0.84
C TYR A 147 -8.72 -8.61 -0.11
N LEU A 148 -7.54 -8.96 0.36
CA LEU A 148 -6.66 -9.86 -0.36
C LEU A 148 -6.67 -11.25 0.27
N ILE A 149 -6.43 -12.25 -0.58
CA ILE A 149 -5.98 -13.58 -0.17
C ILE A 149 -4.64 -13.88 -0.85
N SER A 150 -3.74 -14.57 -0.15
CA SER A 150 -2.50 -15.06 -0.73
C SER A 150 -2.76 -16.29 -1.61
N LYS A 151 -2.02 -16.41 -2.71
CA LYS A 151 -1.94 -17.66 -3.48
C LYS A 151 -0.97 -18.67 -2.86
N GLU A 152 -0.14 -18.22 -1.92
CA GLU A 152 0.76 -19.07 -1.18
C GLU A 152 0.06 -19.75 -0.01
N ALA A 153 0.58 -20.91 0.39
CA ALA A 153 0.09 -21.58 1.60
C ALA A 153 0.27 -20.69 2.83
N ALA A 154 -0.66 -20.72 3.78
CA ALA A 154 -0.71 -19.82 4.93
C ALA A 154 0.60 -19.77 5.75
N ILE A 155 1.36 -20.87 5.78
CA ILE A 155 2.65 -20.95 6.48
C ILE A 155 3.75 -20.10 5.80
N ASN A 156 3.68 -19.93 4.48
CA ASN A 156 4.64 -19.18 3.68
C ASN A 156 4.10 -17.80 3.27
N ALA A 157 2.83 -17.55 3.49
CA ALA A 157 2.20 -16.31 3.08
C ALA A 157 2.73 -15.14 3.93
N PRO A 158 3.01 -13.97 3.31
CA PRO A 158 3.54 -12.81 4.01
C PRO A 158 2.57 -12.31 5.08
N LYS A 159 3.06 -11.57 6.07
CA LYS A 159 2.23 -10.95 7.10
C LYS A 159 1.44 -9.75 6.56
N LEU A 160 1.96 -9.10 5.53
CA LEU A 160 1.33 -7.95 4.89
C LEU A 160 1.67 -7.88 3.40
N TYR A 161 0.82 -7.18 2.64
CA TYR A 161 1.07 -6.73 1.27
C TYR A 161 1.05 -5.21 1.24
N SER A 162 2.16 -4.58 0.87
CA SER A 162 2.21 -3.13 0.66
C SER A 162 1.40 -2.74 -0.57
N ILE A 163 0.74 -1.60 -0.53
CA ILE A 163 0.09 -1.02 -1.70
C ILE A 163 1.13 -0.40 -2.63
N GLY A 164 2.32 -0.08 -2.10
CA GLY A 164 3.34 0.64 -2.84
C GLY A 164 3.01 2.12 -3.01
N GLY A 165 3.96 2.90 -3.51
CA GLY A 165 3.67 4.25 -3.98
C GLY A 165 2.83 4.14 -5.25
N ILE A 166 1.59 4.61 -5.22
CA ILE A 166 0.74 4.60 -6.39
C ILE A 166 1.34 5.56 -7.41
N GLY A 167 1.94 5.05 -8.48
CA GLY A 167 2.43 5.87 -9.61
C GLY A 167 3.93 5.98 -9.83
N GLY A 168 4.72 5.26 -9.17
CA GLY A 168 6.15 5.09 -9.45
C GLY A 168 6.58 3.73 -8.98
N GLU A 169 7.62 3.22 -9.58
CA GLU A 169 8.19 1.90 -9.33
C GLU A 169 7.73 1.30 -8.01
N ILE A 170 7.11 0.14 -8.10
CA ILE A 170 6.94 -0.72 -6.94
C ILE A 170 8.36 -0.95 -6.40
N THR A 171 8.83 -0.06 -5.55
CA THR A 171 9.74 -0.50 -4.53
C THR A 171 8.88 -1.34 -3.63
N GLY A 172 8.49 -2.52 -4.15
CA GLY A 172 8.08 -3.59 -3.30
C GLY A 172 9.15 -3.66 -2.24
N ILE A 173 8.79 -3.34 -1.02
CA ILE A 173 9.29 -4.16 0.04
C ILE A 173 8.60 -5.50 -0.27
N GLU A 174 9.14 -6.23 -1.25
CA GLU A 174 9.09 -7.66 -1.16
C GLU A 174 9.48 -7.90 0.29
N GLU A 175 8.60 -8.51 1.07
CA GLU A 175 9.09 -9.17 2.25
C GLU A 175 10.11 -10.16 1.71
N LEU A 176 11.34 -9.68 1.63
CA LEU A 176 12.45 -10.61 1.63
C LEU A 176 12.15 -11.54 2.78
N PRO A 177 12.16 -12.87 2.55
CA PRO A 177 11.82 -13.86 3.56
C PRO A 177 12.36 -13.39 4.90
N SER A 178 11.66 -13.60 5.99
CA SER A 178 12.10 -13.17 7.33
C SER A 178 13.57 -13.51 7.59
N ASP A 179 14.07 -14.51 6.87
CA ASP A 179 15.46 -14.96 6.83
C ASP A 179 16.41 -14.05 6.05
N ALA A 180 15.91 -13.17 5.16
CA ALA A 180 16.81 -12.27 4.41
C ALA A 180 17.55 -11.28 5.32
N TRP A 181 16.99 -10.98 6.49
CA TRP A 181 17.59 -10.11 7.50
C TRP A 181 18.13 -10.85 8.72
N ASN A 182 17.88 -12.16 8.81
CA ASN A 182 18.50 -13.00 9.83
C ASN A 182 20.01 -13.04 9.60
N GLY A 183 20.77 -13.00 10.67
CA GLY A 183 22.24 -12.99 10.61
C GLY A 183 22.85 -11.65 10.21
N ILE A 184 22.07 -10.54 10.24
CA ILE A 184 22.61 -9.17 10.04
C ILE A 184 22.60 -8.41 11.36
N GLU A 185 23.77 -7.95 11.75
CA GLU A 185 23.99 -7.00 12.82
C GLU A 185 24.53 -5.69 12.24
N ILE A 186 23.94 -4.55 12.62
CA ILE A 186 24.30 -3.24 12.09
C ILE A 186 24.61 -2.31 13.25
N TYR A 187 25.76 -1.65 13.19
CA TYR A 187 26.16 -0.66 14.18
C TYR A 187 27.03 0.44 13.55
N VAL A 188 27.06 1.59 14.20
CA VAL A 188 27.91 2.73 13.80
C VAL A 188 28.97 2.94 14.86
N ARG A 189 30.22 3.10 14.42
CA ARG A 189 31.34 3.42 15.30
C ARG A 189 32.25 4.44 14.61
N TYR A 190 32.55 5.54 15.32
CA TYR A 190 33.36 6.64 14.79
C TYR A 190 32.92 7.16 13.41
N GLY A 191 31.62 7.31 13.20
CA GLY A 191 31.06 7.79 11.93
C GLY A 191 31.13 6.78 10.77
N VAL A 192 31.58 5.55 11.02
CA VAL A 192 31.60 4.48 10.03
C VAL A 192 30.48 3.48 10.33
N LEU A 193 29.72 3.12 9.30
CA LEU A 193 28.70 2.10 9.38
C LEU A 193 29.34 0.72 9.19
N TYR A 194 29.10 -0.18 10.13
CA TYR A 194 29.54 -1.58 10.08
C TYR A 194 28.34 -2.50 9.93
N ILE A 195 28.48 -3.45 9.02
CA ILE A 195 27.45 -4.48 8.75
C ILE A 195 28.13 -5.84 8.95
N LYS A 196 27.67 -6.58 9.95
CA LYS A 196 28.09 -7.96 10.16
C LYS A 196 27.06 -8.89 9.57
N SER A 197 27.48 -9.84 8.77
CA SER A 197 26.60 -10.78 8.07
C SER A 197 27.12 -12.20 8.20
N ASP A 198 26.20 -13.15 8.27
CA ASP A 198 26.47 -14.59 8.29
C ASP A 198 26.74 -15.17 6.90
N ARG A 199 26.56 -14.39 5.84
CA ARG A 199 26.75 -14.79 4.45
C ARG A 199 26.91 -13.58 3.54
N GLU A 200 27.38 -13.81 2.32
CA GLU A 200 27.45 -12.80 1.28
C GLU A 200 26.04 -12.36 0.83
N ARG A 201 25.83 -11.04 0.70
CA ARG A 201 24.59 -10.45 0.22
C ARG A 201 24.76 -9.00 -0.21
N THR A 202 23.85 -8.52 -1.04
CA THR A 202 23.79 -7.12 -1.45
C THR A 202 22.73 -6.38 -0.65
N LEU A 203 23.10 -5.24 -0.04
CA LEU A 203 22.19 -4.42 0.76
C LEU A 203 22.12 -3.00 0.21
N SER A 204 20.93 -2.42 0.20
CA SER A 204 20.70 -1.04 -0.21
C SER A 204 20.49 -0.13 0.99
N ILE A 205 21.16 1.01 0.99
CA ILE A 205 21.07 2.07 2.00
C ILE A 205 20.22 3.19 1.41
N TYR A 206 19.21 3.63 2.15
CA TYR A 206 18.29 4.68 1.76
C TYR A 206 18.40 5.89 2.71
N ASP A 207 18.12 7.08 2.20
CA ASP A 207 17.89 8.26 3.02
C ASP A 207 16.48 8.26 3.64
N THR A 208 16.15 9.30 4.40
CA THR A 208 14.84 9.45 5.02
C THR A 208 13.72 9.78 4.04
N ALA A 209 14.05 10.20 2.84
CA ALA A 209 13.10 10.44 1.74
C ALA A 209 12.85 9.17 0.89
N GLY A 210 13.55 8.06 1.22
CA GLY A 210 13.42 6.79 0.49
C GLY A 210 14.29 6.68 -0.76
N HIS A 211 15.19 7.65 -1.03
CA HIS A 211 16.12 7.54 -2.14
C HIS A 211 17.26 6.59 -1.78
N MET A 212 17.61 5.71 -2.71
CA MET A 212 18.78 4.86 -2.55
C MET A 212 20.06 5.69 -2.62
N VAL A 213 20.79 5.74 -1.50
CA VAL A 213 22.05 6.47 -1.36
C VAL A 213 23.23 5.61 -1.84
N ARG A 214 23.18 4.31 -1.54
CA ARG A 214 24.24 3.37 -1.88
C ARG A 214 23.76 1.93 -1.86
N GLN A 215 24.32 1.13 -2.74
CA GLN A 215 24.25 -0.34 -2.69
C GLN A 215 25.59 -0.88 -2.20
N VAL A 216 25.59 -1.84 -1.29
CA VAL A 216 26.79 -2.40 -0.63
C VAL A 216 26.76 -3.92 -0.79
N GLU A 217 27.86 -4.46 -1.32
CA GLU A 217 28.12 -5.89 -1.26
C GLU A 217 28.73 -6.24 0.11
N VAL A 218 27.98 -6.99 0.88
CA VAL A 218 28.35 -7.39 2.23
C VAL A 218 28.87 -8.83 2.16
N GLN A 219 30.11 -9.04 2.59
CA GLN A 219 30.72 -10.36 2.68
C GLN A 219 30.32 -11.04 4.00
N GLU A 220 30.51 -12.36 4.09
CA GLU A 220 30.46 -13.06 5.37
C GLU A 220 31.49 -12.44 6.33
N GLY A 221 31.06 -12.12 7.56
CA GLY A 221 31.84 -11.38 8.54
C GLY A 221 31.42 -9.92 8.65
N THR A 222 32.36 -9.00 8.77
CA THR A 222 32.09 -7.58 8.99
C THR A 222 32.55 -6.73 7.81
N THR A 223 31.62 -6.02 7.19
CA THR A 223 31.87 -5.05 6.11
C THR A 223 31.75 -3.63 6.65
N ALA A 224 32.76 -2.80 6.41
CA ALA A 224 32.75 -1.38 6.78
C ALA A 224 32.29 -0.52 5.59
N VAL A 225 31.31 0.33 5.81
CA VAL A 225 30.78 1.28 4.82
C VAL A 225 31.24 2.67 5.19
N THR A 226 32.24 3.16 4.47
CA THR A 226 32.83 4.49 4.67
C THR A 226 32.22 5.50 3.70
N GLY A 227 32.35 6.81 4.00
CA GLY A 227 31.94 7.89 3.11
C GLY A 227 30.43 8.14 3.06
N LEU A 228 29.67 7.65 4.03
CA LEU A 228 28.34 8.15 4.30
C LEU A 228 28.45 9.49 5.03
N GLY A 229 27.71 10.49 4.58
CA GLY A 229 27.62 11.76 5.30
C GLY A 229 26.93 11.60 6.65
N LYS A 230 27.04 12.63 7.51
CA LYS A 230 26.27 12.67 8.75
C LYS A 230 24.78 12.72 8.40
N GLY A 231 23.99 11.86 9.02
CA GLY A 231 22.57 11.79 8.70
C GLY A 231 21.89 10.52 9.22
N ILE A 232 20.60 10.43 8.90
CA ILE A 232 19.79 9.27 9.20
C ILE A 232 19.61 8.45 7.93
N TYR A 233 19.86 7.16 8.02
CA TYR A 233 19.75 6.21 6.93
C TYR A 233 18.86 5.03 7.32
N LEU A 234 18.28 4.40 6.31
CA LEU A 234 17.48 3.19 6.45
C LEU A 234 18.23 2.04 5.78
N LEU A 235 18.45 0.97 6.50
CA LEU A 235 19.13 -0.24 6.02
C LEU A 235 18.58 -1.45 6.76
N ALA A 236 18.21 -2.51 6.05
CA ALA A 236 17.74 -3.75 6.65
C ALA A 236 16.63 -3.52 7.70
N ARG A 237 15.64 -2.65 7.39
CA ARG A 237 14.56 -2.23 8.30
C ARG A 237 15.00 -1.51 9.57
N LYS A 238 16.27 -1.16 9.69
CA LYS A 238 16.79 -0.41 10.83
C LYS A 238 17.04 1.04 10.45
N LYS A 239 16.69 1.94 11.35
CA LYS A 239 17.06 3.35 11.27
C LYS A 239 18.45 3.53 11.91
N ILE A 240 19.36 4.13 11.16
CA ILE A 240 20.78 4.25 11.51
C ILE A 240 21.15 5.72 11.54
N LEU A 241 21.79 6.17 12.61
CA LEU A 241 22.34 7.53 12.73
C LEU A 241 23.83 7.47 12.52
N VAL A 242 24.33 8.12 11.45
CA VAL A 242 25.76 8.36 11.20
C VAL A 242 26.08 9.79 11.68
N GLN A 243 27.02 9.93 12.63
CA GLN A 243 27.41 11.18 13.28
C GLN A 243 28.81 11.65 12.87
#